data_bf336e0ccc65a27d6ef4cbd3d5d0450e
#
_entry.id   bf336e0ccc65a27d6ef4cbd3d5d0450e
#
_cell.length_a   1.000
_cell.length_b   1.000
_cell.length_c   1.000
_cell.angle_alpha   90.00
_cell.angle_beta   90.00
_cell.angle_gamma   90.00
#
_symmetry.space_group_name_H-M   'P 1'
#
loop_
_entity.id
_entity.type
_entity.pdbx_description
1 polymer ?
#
loop_
_entity_poly.entity_id
_entity_poly.type
_entity_poly.pdbx_seq_one_letter_code
_entity_poly.pdbx_strand_id
1 'polypeptide(L)'
;MMSVWKSFWMAFAMAASLVAGGAAFAAHDGDDGVDRSVTYKPDVTFTLRTSIADGKLVFIGDRGEIARQVNPDLKVPEGAVVQINLINGDGATHDIAVPEFHAKSDHISGKEAATAIVFRAAKNGTFEYLCSLPGHKAAGMVGKIIVGEPTAEIQPQAPQIAHDPRDVGEPVGKRAPKKVTVDLLTTEIEGRLGENSTYRFWTFNNKVPGPFIRVRVGDSVTVNVTNAKDSTHIHSVDFHAVTGPGGGADVTQVPPGQTKSFTFTARHPGLFVYHCATPMVSQHITNGMYGMILVEPEGGLPKVDREFYVMQGELYTAQKHGASGLQEFSLEKLLAENPEHVMFNGAMDALTKVYSMESNVGDTVRIFMGVGGPNLTSSFHVIGEVFDRVYNQASLTSKPLTDVQTTLVPPGGATMVEFKTDYPGHYIMVDHALSRVEKGVAGILTVKGKADDTIFHSAETPHSVGH
;
A
#
# COMPACT_ATOMS: atom_id res chain seq x y z
N MET A 1 -47.52 42.66 -22.71
CA MET A 1 -48.24 42.00 -21.60
C MET A 1 -47.24 41.43 -20.69
N MET A 2 -47.06 42.03 -19.54
CA MET A 2 -46.12 41.69 -18.48
C MET A 2 -46.67 40.51 -17.65
N SER A 3 -45.84 39.57 -17.27
CA SER A 3 -46.10 38.70 -16.10
C SER A 3 -44.80 38.49 -15.34
N VAL A 4 -44.82 38.96 -14.11
CA VAL A 4 -43.81 39.01 -13.08
C VAL A 4 -43.83 37.67 -12.35
N TRP A 5 -42.68 36.99 -12.22
CA TRP A 5 -42.51 35.91 -11.25
C TRP A 5 -41.57 36.35 -10.14
N LYS A 6 -42.14 36.41 -8.95
CA LYS A 6 -41.46 36.74 -7.70
C LYS A 6 -40.71 35.53 -7.18
N SER A 7 -39.44 35.77 -6.83
CA SER A 7 -38.53 34.89 -6.09
C SER A 7 -39.02 34.65 -4.66
N PHE A 8 -39.01 33.40 -4.21
CA PHE A 8 -39.05 33.05 -2.80
C PHE A 8 -37.70 32.44 -2.42
N TRP A 9 -36.93 33.16 -1.63
CA TRP A 9 -35.78 32.66 -0.91
C TRP A 9 -36.27 32.15 0.44
N MET A 10 -36.13 30.83 0.68
CA MET A 10 -36.16 30.26 2.02
C MET A 10 -34.74 29.90 2.42
N ALA A 11 -34.20 30.65 3.36
CA ALA A 11 -32.94 30.32 4.03
C ALA A 11 -33.18 29.19 5.04
N PHE A 12 -32.61 28.02 4.79
CA PHE A 12 -32.46 26.97 5.79
C PHE A 12 -31.09 27.13 6.43
N ALA A 13 -31.04 27.67 7.64
CA ALA A 13 -29.88 27.64 8.49
C ALA A 13 -29.79 26.24 9.12
N MET A 14 -28.95 25.39 8.58
CA MET A 14 -28.50 24.16 9.28
C MET A 14 -27.26 24.49 10.11
N ALA A 15 -27.43 24.47 11.43
CA ALA A 15 -26.33 24.51 12.37
C ALA A 15 -25.59 23.17 12.25
N ALA A 16 -24.43 23.16 11.63
CA ALA A 16 -23.50 22.05 11.67
C ALA A 16 -22.71 22.13 12.98
N SER A 17 -23.07 21.28 13.94
CA SER A 17 -22.26 21.05 15.14
C SER A 17 -21.05 20.22 14.70
N LEU A 18 -19.90 20.86 14.53
CA LEU A 18 -18.60 20.18 14.44
C LEU A 18 -18.29 19.56 15.81
N VAL A 19 -18.45 18.27 15.94
CA VAL A 19 -17.78 17.49 16.99
C VAL A 19 -16.40 17.17 16.45
N ALA A 20 -15.44 18.02 16.75
CA ALA A 20 -14.02 17.71 16.61
C ALA A 20 -13.61 16.79 17.76
N GLY A 21 -13.76 15.48 17.56
CA GLY A 21 -13.13 14.46 18.39
C GLY A 21 -11.68 14.27 17.98
N GLY A 22 -10.81 15.19 18.36
CA GLY A 22 -9.37 14.99 18.27
C GLY A 22 -8.96 13.95 19.31
N ALA A 23 -8.61 12.74 18.92
CA ALA A 23 -7.86 11.83 19.77
C ALA A 23 -6.47 12.43 19.96
N ALA A 24 -6.25 13.10 21.08
CA ALA A 24 -4.92 13.53 21.49
C ALA A 24 -4.16 12.29 21.96
N PHE A 25 -3.22 11.82 21.18
CA PHE A 25 -2.22 10.87 21.64
C PHE A 25 -1.21 11.64 22.49
N ALA A 26 -1.27 11.46 23.81
CA ALA A 26 -0.27 12.01 24.70
C ALA A 26 0.96 11.10 24.69
N ALA A 27 2.09 11.62 24.21
CA ALA A 27 3.38 10.98 24.38
C ALA A 27 3.75 11.05 25.88
N HIS A 28 4.14 9.91 26.45
CA HIS A 28 4.63 9.84 27.83
C HIS A 28 6.15 9.82 27.80
N ASP A 29 6.77 10.90 28.28
CA ASP A 29 8.21 10.99 28.48
C ASP A 29 8.63 10.14 29.68
N GLY A 30 9.29 9.03 29.44
CA GLY A 30 9.97 8.20 30.41
C GLY A 30 10.92 7.26 29.69
N ASP A 31 12.20 7.35 30.01
CA ASP A 31 13.20 6.35 29.60
C ASP A 31 12.94 5.07 30.38
N ASP A 32 12.05 4.22 29.81
CA ASP A 32 11.58 2.98 30.40
C ASP A 32 12.12 1.73 29.69
N GLY A 33 13.12 1.91 28.80
CA GLY A 33 13.75 0.82 28.07
C GLY A 33 12.85 0.17 27.01
N VAL A 34 11.75 0.80 26.64
CA VAL A 34 10.85 0.32 25.59
C VAL A 34 11.50 0.55 24.23
N ASP A 35 11.65 -0.51 23.44
CA ASP A 35 12.02 -0.39 22.03
C ASP A 35 10.89 0.30 21.27
N ARG A 36 11.06 1.60 21.03
CA ARG A 36 10.11 2.45 20.31
C ARG A 36 10.30 2.40 18.78
N SER A 37 11.13 1.49 18.28
CA SER A 37 11.25 1.22 16.84
C SER A 37 10.00 0.48 16.30
N VAL A 38 8.82 0.92 16.72
CA VAL A 38 7.56 0.33 16.28
C VAL A 38 7.35 0.66 14.80
N THR A 39 7.24 -0.38 14.00
CA THR A 39 6.89 -0.22 12.59
C THR A 39 5.51 0.41 12.49
N TYR A 40 5.29 1.19 11.44
CA TYR A 40 4.08 1.94 11.11
C TYR A 40 2.76 1.16 11.23
N LYS A 41 2.77 -0.20 11.12
CA LYS A 41 1.58 -1.04 11.20
C LYS A 41 1.77 -2.13 12.25
N PRO A 42 0.85 -2.26 13.24
CA PRO A 42 0.86 -3.40 14.14
C PRO A 42 0.63 -4.70 13.37
N ASP A 43 1.35 -5.75 13.76
CA ASP A 43 1.18 -7.08 13.18
C ASP A 43 -0.15 -7.71 13.63
N VAL A 44 -0.59 -7.38 14.84
CA VAL A 44 -1.84 -7.87 15.44
C VAL A 44 -2.58 -6.73 16.13
N THR A 45 -3.89 -6.62 15.86
CA THR A 45 -4.75 -5.62 16.52
C THR A 45 -5.94 -6.29 17.20
N PHE A 46 -6.15 -6.00 18.47
CA PHE A 46 -7.34 -6.36 19.23
C PHE A 46 -8.17 -5.13 19.56
N THR A 47 -9.48 -5.29 19.64
CA THR A 47 -10.38 -4.26 20.17
C THR A 47 -11.18 -4.85 21.32
N LEU A 48 -11.04 -4.24 22.48
CA LEU A 48 -11.73 -4.59 23.71
C LEU A 48 -12.69 -3.46 24.10
N ARG A 49 -13.77 -3.83 24.78
CA ARG A 49 -14.75 -2.89 25.33
C ARG A 49 -14.90 -3.17 26.82
N THR A 50 -14.92 -2.12 27.65
CA THR A 50 -15.23 -2.29 29.09
C THR A 50 -16.71 -2.58 29.28
N SER A 51 -17.04 -3.40 30.26
CA SER A 51 -18.42 -3.78 30.56
C SER A 51 -18.56 -4.35 31.99
N ILE A 52 -19.79 -4.61 32.36
CA ILE A 52 -20.13 -5.38 33.57
C ILE A 52 -20.79 -6.69 33.13
N ALA A 53 -20.21 -7.82 33.52
CA ALA A 53 -20.76 -9.14 33.30
C ALA A 53 -20.78 -9.92 34.63
N ASP A 54 -21.90 -10.52 34.98
CA ASP A 54 -22.12 -11.26 36.23
C ASP A 54 -21.68 -10.48 37.49
N GLY A 55 -21.94 -9.15 37.48
CA GLY A 55 -21.59 -8.25 38.60
C GLY A 55 -20.11 -7.92 38.72
N LYS A 56 -19.27 -8.29 37.73
CA LYS A 56 -17.84 -8.03 37.67
C LYS A 56 -17.52 -7.01 36.61
N LEU A 57 -16.50 -6.19 36.83
CA LEU A 57 -15.90 -5.37 35.81
C LEU A 57 -15.09 -6.28 34.88
N VAL A 58 -15.28 -6.16 33.57
CA VAL A 58 -14.63 -7.05 32.58
C VAL A 58 -14.26 -6.30 31.31
N PHE A 59 -13.33 -6.89 30.54
CA PHE A 59 -13.14 -6.60 29.14
C PHE A 59 -13.98 -7.55 28.28
N ILE A 60 -14.62 -7.05 27.25
CA ILE A 60 -15.33 -7.87 26.26
C ILE A 60 -14.68 -7.65 24.91
N GLY A 61 -14.40 -8.72 24.17
CA GLY A 61 -13.93 -8.64 22.79
C GLY A 61 -14.98 -7.95 21.92
N ASP A 62 -14.60 -6.87 21.21
CA ASP A 62 -15.53 -6.07 20.40
C ASP A 62 -15.71 -6.66 19.00
N ARG A 63 -14.67 -7.26 18.42
CA ARG A 63 -14.69 -7.79 17.05
C ARG A 63 -13.71 -8.95 16.84
N GLY A 64 -13.76 -9.57 15.65
CA GLY A 64 -12.89 -10.67 15.24
C GLY A 64 -13.15 -11.96 16.03
N GLU A 65 -12.14 -12.81 16.15
CA GLU A 65 -12.23 -14.12 16.83
C GLU A 65 -12.57 -14.00 18.33
N ILE A 66 -12.24 -12.87 18.94
CA ILE A 66 -12.51 -12.60 20.36
C ILE A 66 -13.88 -11.96 20.60
N ALA A 67 -14.68 -11.72 19.56
CA ALA A 67 -15.95 -11.01 19.67
C ALA A 67 -16.89 -11.65 20.71
N ARG A 68 -17.43 -10.82 21.63
CA ARG A 68 -18.34 -11.19 22.72
C ARG A 68 -17.75 -12.09 23.81
N GLN A 69 -16.48 -12.46 23.74
CA GLN A 69 -15.82 -13.21 24.79
C GLN A 69 -15.51 -12.27 25.98
N VAL A 70 -15.73 -12.75 27.19
CA VAL A 70 -15.41 -12.04 28.43
C VAL A 70 -13.95 -12.30 28.77
N ASN A 71 -13.16 -11.24 28.97
CA ASN A 71 -11.72 -11.29 29.25
C ASN A 71 -10.99 -12.27 28.30
N PRO A 72 -11.11 -12.09 26.97
CA PRO A 72 -10.63 -13.06 26.00
C PRO A 72 -9.11 -13.31 26.13
N ASP A 73 -8.69 -14.54 25.86
CA ASP A 73 -7.29 -14.86 25.65
C ASP A 73 -6.80 -14.25 24.32
N LEU A 74 -5.84 -13.31 24.41
CA LEU A 74 -5.25 -12.65 23.25
C LEU A 74 -4.01 -13.43 22.80
N LYS A 75 -4.10 -14.12 21.67
CA LYS A 75 -3.00 -14.92 21.13
C LYS A 75 -2.19 -14.09 20.14
N VAL A 76 -0.87 -14.03 20.34
CA VAL A 76 0.06 -13.25 19.52
C VAL A 76 1.33 -14.03 19.22
N PRO A 77 1.92 -13.88 18.03
CA PRO A 77 3.25 -14.44 17.74
C PRO A 77 4.34 -13.75 18.57
N GLU A 78 5.40 -14.47 18.91
CA GLU A 78 6.58 -13.86 19.51
C GLU A 78 7.22 -12.86 18.53
N GLY A 79 7.64 -11.71 19.03
CA GLY A 79 8.21 -10.61 18.24
C GLY A 79 7.21 -9.70 17.57
N ALA A 80 5.92 -10.04 17.56
CA ALA A 80 4.88 -9.24 16.92
C ALA A 80 4.71 -7.86 17.60
N VAL A 81 4.44 -6.84 16.80
CA VAL A 81 3.95 -5.54 17.26
C VAL A 81 2.44 -5.64 17.45
N VAL A 82 1.98 -5.46 18.67
CA VAL A 82 0.59 -5.66 19.07
C VAL A 82 -0.04 -4.32 19.40
N GLN A 83 -1.20 -4.04 18.84
CA GLN A 83 -2.06 -2.92 19.25
C GLN A 83 -3.29 -3.45 19.97
N ILE A 84 -3.61 -2.88 21.12
CA ILE A 84 -4.88 -3.13 21.82
C ILE A 84 -5.65 -1.82 21.93
N ASN A 85 -6.79 -1.74 21.26
CA ASN A 85 -7.72 -0.64 21.38
C ASN A 85 -8.69 -0.93 22.53
N LEU A 86 -8.92 0.04 23.40
CA LEU A 86 -9.91 -0.02 24.47
C LEU A 86 -11.03 0.99 24.21
N ILE A 87 -12.27 0.54 24.20
CA ILE A 87 -13.48 1.37 24.13
C ILE A 87 -14.19 1.29 25.47
N ASN A 88 -14.58 2.42 26.02
CA ASN A 88 -15.31 2.49 27.28
C ASN A 88 -16.81 2.22 27.03
N GLY A 89 -17.30 1.06 27.45
CA GLY A 89 -18.70 0.67 27.23
C GLY A 89 -19.64 0.95 28.42
N ASP A 90 -19.11 1.05 29.65
CA ASP A 90 -19.90 1.26 30.86
C ASP A 90 -19.91 2.72 31.35
N GLY A 91 -18.94 3.52 30.95
CA GLY A 91 -18.82 4.95 31.28
C GLY A 91 -18.00 5.27 32.53
N ALA A 92 -17.56 4.27 33.29
CA ALA A 92 -16.64 4.47 34.42
C ALA A 92 -15.22 4.80 33.93
N THR A 93 -14.32 5.13 34.84
CA THR A 93 -12.91 5.37 34.45
C THR A 93 -12.16 4.05 34.33
N HIS A 94 -11.46 3.86 33.23
CA HIS A 94 -10.66 2.67 32.92
C HIS A 94 -9.36 3.02 32.20
N ASP A 95 -8.43 2.08 32.23
CA ASP A 95 -7.26 2.01 31.36
C ASP A 95 -7.04 0.58 30.88
N ILE A 96 -6.00 0.38 30.07
CA ILE A 96 -5.50 -0.94 29.73
C ILE A 96 -3.98 -0.95 29.87
N ALA A 97 -3.46 -2.00 30.48
CA ALA A 97 -2.03 -2.20 30.67
C ALA A 97 -1.62 -3.65 30.40
N VAL A 98 -0.42 -3.84 29.86
CA VAL A 98 0.29 -5.12 29.79
C VAL A 98 1.64 -4.93 30.49
N PRO A 99 1.71 -5.16 31.82
CA PRO A 99 2.89 -4.81 32.63
C PRO A 99 4.20 -5.46 32.16
N GLU A 100 4.14 -6.70 31.65
CA GLU A 100 5.32 -7.42 31.18
C GLU A 100 6.02 -6.70 30.01
N PHE A 101 5.25 -6.01 29.17
CA PHE A 101 5.76 -5.27 28.01
C PHE A 101 5.77 -3.76 28.26
N HIS A 102 5.68 -3.31 29.50
CA HIS A 102 5.68 -1.90 29.93
C HIS A 102 4.68 -1.02 29.17
N ALA A 103 3.59 -1.62 28.67
CA ALA A 103 2.56 -0.92 27.92
C ALA A 103 1.40 -0.54 28.84
N LYS A 104 1.01 0.74 28.79
CA LYS A 104 -0.11 1.26 29.56
C LYS A 104 -0.73 2.46 28.82
N SER A 105 -2.07 2.52 28.79
CA SER A 105 -2.79 3.65 28.23
C SER A 105 -3.05 4.76 29.27
N ASP A 106 -3.46 5.92 28.77
CA ASP A 106 -4.12 6.93 29.59
C ASP A 106 -5.48 6.43 30.09
N HIS A 107 -5.97 7.06 31.17
CA HIS A 107 -7.31 6.80 31.69
C HIS A 107 -8.36 7.39 30.76
N ILE A 108 -9.39 6.62 30.45
CA ILE A 108 -10.57 7.06 29.71
C ILE A 108 -11.81 7.02 30.60
N SER A 109 -12.66 8.03 30.50
CA SER A 109 -13.93 8.16 31.23
C SER A 109 -15.05 8.55 30.29
N GLY A 110 -16.26 8.08 30.57
CA GLY A 110 -17.43 8.31 29.73
C GLY A 110 -17.61 7.27 28.63
N LYS A 111 -18.87 6.99 28.30
CA LYS A 111 -19.21 5.99 27.26
C LYS A 111 -18.63 6.38 25.90
N GLU A 112 -18.18 5.36 25.17
CA GLU A 112 -17.56 5.46 23.84
C GLU A 112 -16.23 6.23 23.80
N ALA A 113 -15.67 6.67 24.94
CA ALA A 113 -14.28 7.13 24.99
C ALA A 113 -13.34 5.96 24.62
N ALA A 114 -12.29 6.24 23.89
CA ALA A 114 -11.36 5.20 23.43
C ALA A 114 -9.90 5.60 23.64
N THR A 115 -9.05 4.59 23.82
CA THR A 115 -7.59 4.71 23.91
C THR A 115 -6.94 3.47 23.30
N ALA A 116 -5.63 3.48 23.13
CA ALA A 116 -4.90 2.31 22.61
C ALA A 116 -3.52 2.22 23.30
N ILE A 117 -2.99 0.98 23.31
CA ILE A 117 -1.59 0.71 23.60
C ILE A 117 -0.97 -0.03 22.43
N VAL A 118 0.33 0.21 22.22
CA VAL A 118 1.13 -0.52 21.23
C VAL A 118 2.41 -1.00 21.90
N PHE A 119 2.77 -2.25 21.69
CA PHE A 119 3.99 -2.85 22.25
C PHE A 119 4.49 -4.00 21.39
N ARG A 120 5.76 -4.37 21.57
CA ARG A 120 6.33 -5.57 20.97
C ARG A 120 6.23 -6.74 21.94
N ALA A 121 5.63 -7.84 21.52
CA ALA A 121 5.53 -9.09 22.29
C ALA A 121 6.85 -9.87 22.23
N ALA A 122 7.93 -9.32 22.79
CA ALA A 122 9.30 -9.79 22.63
C ALA A 122 9.68 -11.02 23.47
N LYS A 123 8.73 -11.59 24.23
CA LYS A 123 9.00 -12.71 25.15
C LYS A 123 7.89 -13.73 25.08
N ASN A 124 8.26 -14.98 24.82
CA ASN A 124 7.35 -16.13 24.83
C ASN A 124 6.77 -16.39 26.23
N GLY A 125 5.50 -16.73 26.32
CA GLY A 125 4.83 -17.05 27.59
C GLY A 125 3.40 -16.56 27.68
N THR A 126 2.79 -16.72 28.85
CA THR A 126 1.46 -16.22 29.15
C THR A 126 1.56 -15.09 30.17
N PHE A 127 1.04 -13.93 29.81
CA PHE A 127 1.09 -12.71 30.59
C PHE A 127 -0.33 -12.17 30.79
N GLU A 128 -0.46 -11.19 31.68
CA GLU A 128 -1.77 -10.54 31.95
C GLU A 128 -1.89 -9.23 31.19
N TYR A 129 -3.08 -8.94 30.65
CA TYR A 129 -3.54 -7.58 30.40
C TYR A 129 -4.63 -7.22 31.41
N LEU A 130 -4.67 -5.99 31.88
CA LEU A 130 -5.54 -5.60 32.98
C LEU A 130 -5.88 -4.10 32.96
N CYS A 131 -6.93 -3.71 33.72
CA CYS A 131 -7.10 -2.33 34.12
C CYS A 131 -6.25 -2.07 35.39
N SER A 132 -5.36 -1.06 35.31
CA SER A 132 -4.41 -0.78 36.41
C SER A 132 -4.99 0.06 37.54
N LEU A 133 -6.23 0.53 37.44
CA LEU A 133 -6.90 1.29 38.48
C LEU A 133 -7.08 0.45 39.72
N PRO A 134 -6.91 1.05 40.93
CA PRO A 134 -7.04 0.35 42.20
C PRO A 134 -8.38 -0.40 42.32
N GLY A 135 -8.31 -1.70 42.58
CA GLY A 135 -9.48 -2.55 42.79
C GLY A 135 -10.06 -3.18 41.47
N HIS A 136 -9.80 -2.62 40.29
CA HIS A 136 -10.42 -3.09 39.04
C HIS A 136 -9.97 -4.49 38.64
N LYS A 137 -8.67 -4.80 38.80
CA LYS A 137 -8.17 -6.18 38.58
C LYS A 137 -8.86 -7.17 39.53
N ALA A 138 -8.98 -6.84 40.83
CA ALA A 138 -9.66 -7.68 41.80
C ALA A 138 -11.17 -7.82 41.54
N ALA A 139 -11.78 -6.81 40.91
CA ALA A 139 -13.18 -6.84 40.46
C ALA A 139 -13.39 -7.65 39.18
N GLY A 140 -12.33 -8.23 38.57
CA GLY A 140 -12.42 -9.10 37.41
C GLY A 140 -11.86 -8.55 36.09
N MET A 141 -11.32 -7.33 36.09
CA MET A 141 -10.84 -6.66 34.88
C MET A 141 -9.40 -7.09 34.53
N VAL A 142 -9.25 -8.37 34.19
CA VAL A 142 -7.98 -9.00 33.84
C VAL A 142 -8.22 -10.13 32.84
N GLY A 143 -7.39 -10.23 31.82
CA GLY A 143 -7.35 -11.32 30.84
C GLY A 143 -5.91 -11.75 30.56
N LYS A 144 -5.73 -12.65 29.61
CA LYS A 144 -4.42 -13.21 29.26
C LYS A 144 -3.98 -12.80 27.88
N ILE A 145 -2.70 -12.49 27.73
CA ILE A 145 -2.02 -12.42 26.46
C ILE A 145 -1.05 -13.62 26.39
N ILE A 146 -1.24 -14.43 25.36
CA ILE A 146 -0.47 -15.66 25.12
C ILE A 146 0.46 -15.39 23.97
N VAL A 147 1.74 -15.20 24.28
CA VAL A 147 2.81 -15.05 23.29
C VAL A 147 3.41 -16.43 23.06
N GLY A 148 3.26 -16.93 21.85
CA GLY A 148 3.72 -18.28 21.48
C GLY A 148 4.68 -18.23 20.31
N GLU A 149 5.34 -19.38 20.08
CA GLU A 149 5.95 -19.64 18.80
C GLU A 149 4.89 -19.32 17.73
N PRO A 150 5.29 -18.65 16.63
CA PRO A 150 4.38 -18.52 15.52
C PRO A 150 3.92 -19.94 15.17
N THR A 151 2.65 -20.25 15.39
CA THR A 151 2.04 -21.44 14.83
C THR A 151 1.88 -21.20 13.34
N ALA A 152 3.01 -21.06 12.67
CA ALA A 152 3.10 -21.35 11.28
C ALA A 152 3.09 -22.87 11.18
N GLU A 153 1.93 -23.49 10.92
CA GLU A 153 1.97 -24.47 9.87
C GLU A 153 2.76 -23.78 8.76
N ILE A 154 3.94 -24.32 8.44
CA ILE A 154 4.69 -23.98 7.24
C ILE A 154 3.81 -24.49 6.09
N GLN A 155 2.75 -23.77 5.78
CA GLN A 155 2.16 -23.78 4.46
C GLN A 155 3.32 -23.35 3.56
N PRO A 156 3.66 -24.11 2.51
CA PRO A 156 4.69 -23.68 1.58
C PRO A 156 4.33 -22.23 1.23
N GLN A 157 5.22 -21.29 1.60
CA GLN A 157 4.92 -19.88 1.48
C GLN A 157 4.50 -19.63 0.03
N ALA A 158 3.30 -19.15 -0.17
CA ALA A 158 2.82 -18.83 -1.50
C ALA A 158 3.88 -17.97 -2.21
N PRO A 159 4.18 -18.20 -3.48
CA PRO A 159 5.27 -17.52 -4.17
C PRO A 159 5.16 -16.02 -4.06
N GLN A 160 6.28 -15.34 -3.89
CA GLN A 160 6.35 -13.88 -3.91
C GLN A 160 6.13 -13.39 -5.35
N ILE A 161 4.98 -12.81 -5.61
CA ILE A 161 4.61 -12.27 -6.92
C ILE A 161 4.96 -10.79 -7.06
N ALA A 162 5.23 -10.09 -5.97
CA ALA A 162 5.58 -8.68 -6.01
C ALA A 162 6.81 -8.44 -6.90
N HIS A 163 6.78 -7.36 -7.68
CA HIS A 163 7.90 -6.99 -8.55
C HIS A 163 8.96 -6.21 -7.78
N ASP A 164 10.23 -6.58 -7.98
CA ASP A 164 11.36 -5.84 -7.41
C ASP A 164 11.44 -4.45 -8.06
N PRO A 165 11.33 -3.36 -7.30
CA PRO A 165 11.35 -2.01 -7.87
C PRO A 165 12.68 -1.65 -8.56
N ARG A 166 13.75 -2.40 -8.33
CA ARG A 166 15.07 -2.20 -8.94
C ARG A 166 15.21 -2.85 -10.32
N ASP A 167 14.27 -3.74 -10.67
CA ASP A 167 14.26 -4.43 -11.97
C ASP A 167 13.65 -3.51 -13.05
N VAL A 168 14.44 -2.55 -13.50
CA VAL A 168 14.10 -1.53 -14.50
C VAL A 168 14.81 -1.76 -15.85
N GLY A 169 15.64 -2.78 -15.95
CA GLY A 169 16.49 -3.02 -17.11
C GLY A 169 17.53 -1.92 -17.33
N GLU A 170 18.44 -2.16 -18.24
CA GLU A 170 19.49 -1.18 -18.58
C GLU A 170 18.94 -0.02 -19.42
N PRO A 171 19.40 1.22 -19.17
CA PRO A 171 19.08 2.35 -20.03
C PRO A 171 19.42 2.07 -21.50
N VAL A 172 18.47 2.38 -22.38
CA VAL A 172 18.66 2.14 -23.82
C VAL A 172 19.78 2.99 -24.39
N GLY A 173 19.92 4.21 -23.90
CA GLY A 173 20.96 5.13 -24.29
C GLY A 173 20.87 5.54 -25.77
N LYS A 174 21.94 6.19 -26.24
CA LYS A 174 22.05 6.63 -27.64
C LYS A 174 22.44 5.47 -28.55
N ARG A 175 21.52 4.98 -29.38
CA ARG A 175 21.73 3.95 -30.39
C ARG A 175 20.79 4.12 -31.59
N ALA A 176 21.05 3.44 -32.69
CA ALA A 176 20.08 3.34 -33.79
C ALA A 176 18.85 2.49 -33.39
N PRO A 177 17.70 2.68 -34.07
CA PRO A 177 16.55 1.80 -33.92
C PRO A 177 16.93 0.36 -34.24
N LYS A 178 16.32 -0.59 -33.53
CA LYS A 178 16.52 -2.02 -33.75
C LYS A 178 15.22 -2.81 -33.64
N LYS A 179 15.27 -4.08 -33.98
CA LYS A 179 14.19 -5.04 -33.69
C LYS A 179 14.33 -5.48 -32.23
N VAL A 180 13.24 -5.45 -31.51
CA VAL A 180 13.14 -5.88 -30.10
C VAL A 180 12.04 -6.92 -29.99
N THR A 181 12.26 -7.99 -29.26
CA THR A 181 11.23 -8.98 -28.92
C THR A 181 10.90 -8.85 -27.43
N VAL A 182 9.62 -8.85 -27.12
CA VAL A 182 9.07 -8.85 -25.78
C VAL A 182 8.20 -10.09 -25.62
N ASP A 183 8.54 -10.96 -24.69
CA ASP A 183 7.79 -12.17 -24.40
C ASP A 183 7.00 -11.99 -23.09
N LEU A 184 5.69 -12.09 -23.16
CA LEU A 184 4.77 -11.99 -22.03
C LEU A 184 4.07 -13.35 -21.84
N LEU A 185 4.38 -14.01 -20.73
CA LEU A 185 3.68 -15.20 -20.28
C LEU A 185 2.55 -14.78 -19.32
N THR A 186 1.31 -15.10 -19.66
CA THR A 186 0.18 -14.89 -18.74
C THR A 186 -0.04 -16.15 -17.90
N THR A 187 -0.22 -15.96 -16.59
CA THR A 187 -0.43 -17.03 -15.62
C THR A 187 -1.48 -16.64 -14.57
N GLU A 188 -2.14 -17.64 -14.02
CA GLU A 188 -3.09 -17.50 -12.91
C GLU A 188 -2.53 -18.28 -11.73
N ILE A 189 -1.91 -17.59 -10.78
CA ILE A 189 -1.17 -18.21 -9.67
C ILE A 189 -1.64 -17.70 -8.32
N GLU A 190 -1.70 -18.59 -7.33
CA GLU A 190 -1.82 -18.16 -5.95
C GLU A 190 -0.50 -17.56 -5.50
N GLY A 191 -0.54 -16.31 -5.06
CA GLY A 191 0.62 -15.55 -4.62
C GLY A 191 0.40 -14.89 -3.27
N ARG A 192 1.49 -14.50 -2.62
CA ARG A 192 1.47 -13.79 -1.35
C ARG A 192 0.92 -12.37 -1.54
N LEU A 193 -0.17 -12.05 -0.82
CA LEU A 193 -0.77 -10.71 -0.78
C LEU A 193 -0.24 -9.88 0.41
N GLY A 194 -0.01 -10.53 1.53
CA GLY A 194 0.49 -9.95 2.76
C GLY A 194 1.02 -11.04 3.69
N GLU A 195 1.27 -10.71 4.94
CA GLU A 195 1.94 -11.60 5.88
C GLU A 195 1.24 -12.95 6.05
N ASN A 196 -0.09 -12.95 6.20
CA ASN A 196 -0.90 -14.15 6.43
C ASN A 196 -2.00 -14.33 5.39
N SER A 197 -1.89 -13.68 4.24
CA SER A 197 -2.91 -13.70 3.21
C SER A 197 -2.34 -13.96 1.83
N THR A 198 -3.11 -14.69 1.03
CA THR A 198 -2.81 -15.01 -0.37
C THR A 198 -3.95 -14.54 -1.26
N TYR A 199 -3.68 -14.44 -2.54
CA TYR A 199 -4.68 -14.15 -3.56
C TYR A 199 -4.34 -14.89 -4.85
N ARG A 200 -5.35 -15.26 -5.64
CA ARG A 200 -5.13 -15.83 -6.96
C ARG A 200 -4.92 -14.71 -7.98
N PHE A 201 -3.66 -14.32 -8.15
CA PHE A 201 -3.27 -13.29 -9.10
C PHE A 201 -3.31 -13.80 -10.53
N TRP A 202 -3.64 -12.90 -11.45
CA TRP A 202 -3.41 -13.06 -12.87
C TRP A 202 -2.24 -12.15 -13.25
N THR A 203 -1.24 -12.68 -13.91
CA THR A 203 0.04 -11.97 -14.01
C THR A 203 0.60 -11.97 -15.42
N PHE A 204 1.49 -11.05 -15.67
CA PHE A 204 2.49 -11.15 -16.74
C PHE A 204 3.82 -11.58 -16.11
N ASN A 205 4.38 -12.70 -16.59
CA ASN A 205 5.67 -13.26 -16.16
C ASN A 205 5.76 -13.54 -14.65
N ASN A 206 4.66 -13.99 -14.03
CA ASN A 206 4.56 -14.33 -12.59
C ASN A 206 4.86 -13.16 -11.64
N LYS A 207 4.69 -11.92 -12.10
CA LYS A 207 4.94 -10.70 -11.32
C LYS A 207 3.79 -9.70 -11.41
N VAL A 208 3.62 -8.94 -10.33
CA VAL A 208 2.72 -7.78 -10.27
C VAL A 208 3.50 -6.58 -9.71
N PRO A 209 3.60 -5.49 -10.45
CA PRO A 209 3.27 -5.37 -11.87
C PRO A 209 4.11 -6.33 -12.73
N GLY A 210 3.69 -6.53 -13.97
CA GLY A 210 4.45 -7.26 -14.99
C GLY A 210 5.79 -6.58 -15.32
N PRO A 211 6.59 -7.13 -16.23
CA PRO A 211 7.92 -6.63 -16.56
C PRO A 211 7.96 -5.14 -16.93
N PHE A 212 9.02 -4.44 -16.47
CA PHE A 212 9.33 -3.10 -16.96
C PHE A 212 10.05 -3.21 -18.32
N ILE A 213 9.39 -2.74 -19.37
CA ILE A 213 9.89 -2.88 -20.74
C ILE A 213 10.58 -1.58 -21.14
N ARG A 214 11.83 -1.64 -21.65
CA ARG A 214 12.58 -0.48 -22.15
C ARG A 214 12.89 -0.62 -23.66
N VAL A 215 12.41 0.34 -24.41
CA VAL A 215 12.68 0.48 -25.83
C VAL A 215 12.99 1.94 -26.14
N ARG A 216 13.39 2.26 -27.36
CA ARG A 216 13.54 3.66 -27.80
C ARG A 216 12.62 3.98 -28.97
N VAL A 217 12.42 5.27 -29.21
CA VAL A 217 11.72 5.76 -30.41
C VAL A 217 12.35 5.16 -31.68
N GLY A 218 11.51 4.64 -32.55
CA GLY A 218 11.88 4.03 -33.82
C GLY A 218 12.17 2.52 -33.73
N ASP A 219 12.24 1.92 -32.54
CA ASP A 219 12.34 0.46 -32.43
C ASP A 219 11.12 -0.23 -33.02
N SER A 220 11.36 -1.35 -33.74
CA SER A 220 10.33 -2.28 -34.17
C SER A 220 10.17 -3.37 -33.12
N VAL A 221 9.09 -3.31 -32.37
CA VAL A 221 8.85 -4.17 -31.20
C VAL A 221 7.88 -5.28 -31.56
N THR A 222 8.32 -6.52 -31.44
CA THR A 222 7.46 -7.70 -31.58
C THR A 222 7.08 -8.16 -30.17
N VAL A 223 5.80 -8.23 -29.87
CA VAL A 223 5.25 -8.73 -28.62
C VAL A 223 4.67 -10.12 -28.86
N ASN A 224 5.15 -11.11 -28.12
CA ASN A 224 4.59 -12.45 -28.06
C ASN A 224 3.83 -12.59 -26.75
N VAL A 225 2.54 -12.88 -26.82
CA VAL A 225 1.70 -13.17 -25.65
C VAL A 225 1.42 -14.65 -25.62
N THR A 226 1.92 -15.34 -24.60
CA THR A 226 1.67 -16.77 -24.40
C THR A 226 0.79 -16.95 -23.18
N ASN A 227 -0.33 -17.63 -23.32
CA ASN A 227 -1.19 -17.97 -22.18
C ASN A 227 -0.82 -19.37 -21.68
N ALA A 228 -0.55 -19.49 -20.38
CA ALA A 228 -0.20 -20.77 -19.76
C ALA A 228 -1.27 -21.83 -19.99
N LYS A 229 -0.86 -23.10 -20.09
CA LYS A 229 -1.79 -24.20 -20.41
C LYS A 229 -2.82 -24.46 -19.33
N ASP A 230 -2.46 -24.15 -18.09
CA ASP A 230 -3.27 -24.31 -16.89
C ASP A 230 -4.09 -23.05 -16.54
N SER A 231 -4.01 -21.99 -17.32
CA SER A 231 -4.90 -20.85 -17.19
C SER A 231 -6.34 -21.26 -17.47
N THR A 232 -7.27 -20.59 -16.77
CA THR A 232 -8.72 -20.82 -16.92
C THR A 232 -9.41 -19.75 -17.75
N HIS A 233 -8.71 -18.63 -18.02
CA HIS A 233 -9.24 -17.49 -18.77
C HIS A 233 -8.43 -17.22 -20.04
N ILE A 234 -9.08 -16.55 -20.98
CA ILE A 234 -8.41 -15.91 -22.12
C ILE A 234 -7.73 -14.64 -21.59
N HIS A 235 -6.51 -14.37 -22.06
CA HIS A 235 -5.78 -13.15 -21.74
C HIS A 235 -5.32 -12.45 -23.02
N SER A 236 -5.05 -11.15 -22.90
CA SER A 236 -4.58 -10.32 -24.00
C SER A 236 -3.62 -9.24 -23.51
N VAL A 237 -3.18 -8.34 -24.36
CA VAL A 237 -2.44 -7.15 -23.94
C VAL A 237 -2.79 -5.94 -24.79
N ASP A 238 -3.09 -4.84 -24.12
CA ASP A 238 -3.18 -3.48 -24.65
C ASP A 238 -1.96 -2.69 -24.16
N PHE A 239 -1.22 -2.11 -25.10
CA PHE A 239 -0.12 -1.17 -24.80
C PHE A 239 -0.56 0.25 -25.12
N HIS A 240 -0.63 1.13 -24.14
CA HIS A 240 -0.91 2.56 -24.35
C HIS A 240 0.16 3.27 -25.23
N ALA A 241 1.32 2.63 -25.42
CA ALA A 241 2.37 3.10 -26.32
C ALA A 241 2.09 2.80 -27.79
N VAL A 242 1.08 1.97 -28.10
CA VAL A 242 0.80 1.45 -29.45
C VAL A 242 -0.29 2.26 -30.13
N THR A 243 0.01 2.75 -31.32
CA THR A 243 -1.01 3.27 -32.25
C THR A 243 -1.48 2.13 -33.14
N GLY A 244 -2.64 1.56 -32.85
CA GLY A 244 -3.21 0.43 -33.59
C GLY A 244 -4.45 -0.14 -32.91
N PRO A 245 -5.16 -1.11 -33.52
CA PRO A 245 -6.41 -1.65 -32.98
C PRO A 245 -6.24 -2.24 -31.57
N GLY A 246 -6.98 -1.66 -30.59
CA GLY A 246 -6.96 -2.07 -29.20
C GLY A 246 -5.56 -2.07 -28.56
N GLY A 247 -4.61 -1.24 -29.03
CA GLY A 247 -3.23 -1.26 -28.52
C GLY A 247 -2.51 -2.60 -28.66
N GLY A 248 -3.03 -3.52 -29.48
CA GLY A 248 -2.63 -4.91 -29.65
C GLY A 248 -3.66 -5.93 -29.13
N ALA A 249 -4.61 -5.53 -28.31
CA ALA A 249 -5.57 -6.43 -27.68
C ALA A 249 -6.48 -7.15 -28.69
N ASP A 250 -6.86 -6.47 -29.79
CA ASP A 250 -7.73 -7.04 -30.80
C ASP A 250 -7.12 -8.28 -31.47
N VAL A 251 -5.81 -8.38 -31.50
CA VAL A 251 -5.08 -9.49 -32.14
C VAL A 251 -4.44 -10.45 -31.13
N THR A 252 -4.50 -10.16 -29.85
CA THR A 252 -3.87 -10.96 -28.80
C THR A 252 -4.86 -11.57 -27.80
N GLN A 253 -6.13 -11.77 -28.16
CA GLN A 253 -7.02 -12.60 -27.33
C GLN A 253 -6.53 -14.05 -27.40
N VAL A 254 -5.75 -14.47 -26.38
CA VAL A 254 -5.00 -15.73 -26.37
C VAL A 254 -5.67 -16.76 -25.47
N PRO A 255 -6.24 -17.85 -26.00
CA PRO A 255 -6.73 -18.96 -25.19
C PRO A 255 -5.61 -19.69 -24.45
N PRO A 256 -5.92 -20.43 -23.37
CA PRO A 256 -4.94 -21.25 -22.65
C PRO A 256 -4.12 -22.15 -23.58
N GLY A 257 -2.81 -22.21 -23.34
CA GLY A 257 -1.85 -23.01 -24.11
C GLY A 257 -1.46 -22.48 -25.48
N GLN A 258 -1.93 -21.30 -25.86
CA GLN A 258 -1.64 -20.67 -27.16
C GLN A 258 -0.70 -19.46 -27.03
N THR A 259 -0.14 -19.06 -28.16
CA THR A 259 0.65 -17.84 -28.32
C THR A 259 0.11 -17.02 -29.48
N LYS A 260 -0.01 -15.73 -29.33
CA LYS A 260 -0.29 -14.77 -30.40
C LYS A 260 0.70 -13.62 -30.36
N SER A 261 0.95 -13.00 -31.48
CA SER A 261 1.98 -11.97 -31.60
C SER A 261 1.52 -10.81 -32.46
N PHE A 262 2.06 -9.64 -32.19
CA PHE A 262 1.96 -8.49 -33.09
C PHE A 262 3.27 -7.69 -33.06
N THR A 263 3.46 -6.85 -34.05
CA THR A 263 4.63 -5.97 -34.14
C THR A 263 4.18 -4.53 -34.33
N PHE A 264 4.79 -3.63 -33.57
CA PHE A 264 4.55 -2.19 -33.70
C PHE A 264 5.87 -1.41 -33.77
N THR A 265 5.81 -0.17 -34.20
CA THR A 265 6.92 0.77 -34.14
C THR A 265 6.68 1.70 -32.94
N ALA A 266 7.65 1.79 -32.03
CA ALA A 266 7.61 2.71 -30.90
C ALA A 266 7.78 4.15 -31.43
N ARG A 267 6.67 4.91 -31.52
CA ARG A 267 6.64 6.21 -32.22
C ARG A 267 6.81 7.40 -31.32
N HIS A 268 6.36 7.31 -30.08
CA HIS A 268 6.27 8.44 -29.15
C HIS A 268 7.11 8.16 -27.92
N PRO A 269 8.07 9.05 -27.55
CA PRO A 269 8.80 8.88 -26.28
C PRO A 269 7.86 9.17 -25.11
N GLY A 270 7.94 8.35 -24.07
CA GLY A 270 7.10 8.46 -22.88
C GLY A 270 7.15 7.19 -22.05
N LEU A 271 6.53 7.25 -20.88
CA LEU A 271 6.29 6.09 -20.03
C LEU A 271 4.79 5.75 -20.12
N PHE A 272 4.49 4.54 -20.49
CA PHE A 272 3.12 4.11 -20.82
C PHE A 272 2.76 2.85 -20.04
N VAL A 273 1.50 2.74 -19.62
CA VAL A 273 0.95 1.52 -19.04
C VAL A 273 0.69 0.49 -20.16
N TYR A 274 0.81 -0.78 -19.84
CA TYR A 274 0.17 -1.86 -20.57
C TYR A 274 -0.65 -2.72 -19.61
N HIS A 275 -1.71 -3.34 -20.09
CA HIS A 275 -2.58 -4.18 -19.29
C HIS A 275 -3.34 -5.21 -20.11
N CYS A 276 -3.93 -6.21 -19.46
CA CYS A 276 -4.86 -7.11 -20.12
C CYS A 276 -6.15 -6.37 -20.50
N ALA A 277 -6.63 -6.55 -21.71
CA ALA A 277 -7.86 -5.95 -22.24
C ALA A 277 -8.90 -6.99 -22.68
N THR A 278 -8.85 -8.17 -22.09
CA THR A 278 -9.91 -9.17 -22.24
C THR A 278 -11.13 -8.73 -21.40
N PRO A 279 -12.38 -8.83 -21.89
CA PRO A 279 -13.58 -8.60 -21.09
C PRO A 279 -13.66 -9.60 -19.90
N MET A 280 -13.95 -9.17 -18.71
CA MET A 280 -14.11 -7.85 -18.07
C MET A 280 -12.75 -7.22 -17.75
N VAL A 281 -12.38 -6.19 -18.49
CA VAL A 281 -11.04 -5.57 -18.42
C VAL A 281 -10.64 -5.16 -17.00
N SER A 282 -11.54 -4.53 -16.26
CA SER A 282 -11.26 -4.06 -14.90
C SER A 282 -10.95 -5.22 -13.93
N GLN A 283 -11.54 -6.40 -14.10
CA GLN A 283 -11.21 -7.59 -13.31
C GLN A 283 -9.80 -8.10 -13.63
N HIS A 284 -9.41 -8.14 -14.92
CA HIS A 284 -8.07 -8.56 -15.30
C HIS A 284 -7.00 -7.63 -14.73
N ILE A 285 -7.25 -6.31 -14.77
CA ILE A 285 -6.34 -5.30 -14.20
C ILE A 285 -6.22 -5.48 -12.70
N THR A 286 -7.35 -5.51 -11.96
CA THR A 286 -7.30 -5.62 -10.50
C THR A 286 -6.65 -6.92 -10.03
N ASN A 287 -6.79 -8.01 -10.80
CA ASN A 287 -6.14 -9.28 -10.49
C ASN A 287 -4.60 -9.26 -10.69
N GLY A 288 -4.03 -8.17 -11.25
CA GLY A 288 -2.58 -7.97 -11.33
C GLY A 288 -2.02 -7.83 -12.75
N MET A 289 -2.88 -7.85 -13.79
CA MET A 289 -2.42 -7.84 -15.19
C MET A 289 -2.17 -6.43 -15.73
N TYR A 290 -1.14 -5.78 -15.21
CA TYR A 290 -0.66 -4.48 -15.67
C TYR A 290 0.85 -4.37 -15.51
N GLY A 291 1.46 -3.44 -16.26
CA GLY A 291 2.88 -3.11 -16.21
C GLY A 291 3.18 -1.82 -16.95
N MET A 292 4.44 -1.48 -17.14
CA MET A 292 4.85 -0.28 -17.88
C MET A 292 5.88 -0.56 -18.97
N ILE A 293 5.77 0.22 -20.05
CA ILE A 293 6.76 0.30 -21.12
C ILE A 293 7.30 1.74 -21.21
N LEU A 294 8.62 1.87 -21.12
CA LEU A 294 9.35 3.11 -21.33
C LEU A 294 9.83 3.17 -22.77
N VAL A 295 9.36 4.13 -23.52
CA VAL A 295 9.89 4.47 -24.85
C VAL A 295 10.87 5.64 -24.69
N GLU A 296 12.14 5.35 -24.62
CA GLU A 296 13.17 6.39 -24.47
C GLU A 296 13.30 7.28 -25.70
N PRO A 297 13.57 8.58 -25.56
CA PRO A 297 13.90 9.45 -26.69
C PRO A 297 15.20 9.01 -27.37
N GLU A 298 15.48 9.52 -28.57
CA GLU A 298 16.68 9.16 -29.36
C GLU A 298 17.99 9.37 -28.63
N GLY A 299 18.08 10.38 -27.77
CA GLY A 299 19.25 10.70 -26.95
C GLY A 299 19.37 9.87 -25.68
N GLY A 300 18.37 9.05 -25.35
CA GLY A 300 18.22 8.42 -24.05
C GLY A 300 17.69 9.40 -23.00
N LEU A 301 17.55 8.92 -21.77
CA LEU A 301 17.21 9.75 -20.61
C LEU A 301 18.50 10.36 -19.98
N PRO A 302 18.40 11.49 -19.29
CA PRO A 302 19.48 11.98 -18.43
C PRO A 302 19.92 10.89 -17.45
N LYS A 303 21.25 10.83 -17.19
CA LYS A 303 21.78 9.87 -16.23
C LYS A 303 21.34 10.25 -14.81
N VAL A 304 20.94 9.25 -14.03
CA VAL A 304 20.68 9.32 -12.60
C VAL A 304 21.45 8.22 -11.88
N ASP A 305 21.51 8.27 -10.55
CA ASP A 305 22.27 7.28 -9.76
C ASP A 305 21.39 6.08 -9.38
N ARG A 306 20.10 6.28 -9.21
CA ARG A 306 19.12 5.25 -8.88
C ARG A 306 17.86 5.37 -9.74
N GLU A 307 17.33 4.23 -10.16
CA GLU A 307 16.03 4.13 -10.83
C GLU A 307 15.17 3.10 -10.12
N PHE A 308 13.87 3.42 -9.96
CA PHE A 308 12.90 2.51 -9.35
C PHE A 308 11.62 2.45 -10.15
N TYR A 309 11.04 1.25 -10.25
CA TYR A 309 9.77 0.95 -10.88
C TYR A 309 8.71 0.74 -9.80
N VAL A 310 7.74 1.63 -9.72
CA VAL A 310 6.66 1.60 -8.74
C VAL A 310 5.32 1.70 -9.44
N MET A 311 4.42 0.76 -9.18
CA MET A 311 3.03 0.83 -9.66
C MET A 311 2.04 0.63 -8.53
N GLN A 312 1.06 1.52 -8.46
CA GLN A 312 -0.10 1.36 -7.59
C GLN A 312 -1.14 0.49 -8.26
N GLY A 313 -1.65 -0.47 -7.50
CA GLY A 313 -2.79 -1.31 -7.88
C GLY A 313 -3.83 -1.37 -6.78
N GLU A 314 -5.01 -1.82 -7.14
CA GLU A 314 -6.16 -1.98 -6.27
C GLU A 314 -6.60 -3.44 -6.28
N LEU A 315 -7.04 -3.96 -5.12
CA LEU A 315 -7.60 -5.30 -5.05
C LEU A 315 -8.92 -5.28 -4.28
N TYR A 316 -9.92 -5.90 -4.89
CA TYR A 316 -11.30 -5.95 -4.40
C TYR A 316 -11.61 -7.36 -3.92
N THR A 317 -11.45 -7.59 -2.62
CA THR A 317 -11.65 -8.92 -2.02
C THR A 317 -12.96 -9.02 -1.26
N ALA A 318 -13.57 -10.21 -1.28
CA ALA A 318 -14.78 -10.49 -0.50
C ALA A 318 -14.49 -10.37 1.00
N GLN A 319 -13.34 -10.86 1.43
CA GLN A 319 -12.84 -10.73 2.80
C GLN A 319 -12.39 -9.29 3.07
N LYS A 320 -12.48 -8.87 4.32
CA LYS A 320 -12.02 -7.55 4.76
C LYS A 320 -10.51 -7.48 4.82
N HIS A 321 -9.99 -6.26 4.69
CA HIS A 321 -8.57 -5.98 4.92
C HIS A 321 -8.09 -6.59 6.25
N GLY A 322 -6.94 -7.27 6.22
CA GLY A 322 -6.36 -7.96 7.38
C GLY A 322 -6.88 -9.37 7.64
N ALA A 323 -7.81 -9.89 6.83
CA ALA A 323 -8.23 -11.29 6.92
C ALA A 323 -7.09 -12.22 6.46
N SER A 324 -6.94 -13.36 7.16
CA SER A 324 -5.94 -14.37 6.84
C SER A 324 -6.43 -15.35 5.77
N GLY A 325 -5.48 -16.08 5.14
CA GLY A 325 -5.77 -17.11 4.14
C GLY A 325 -6.03 -16.56 2.75
N LEU A 326 -6.58 -17.44 1.89
CA LEU A 326 -6.89 -17.09 0.51
C LEU A 326 -8.03 -16.07 0.46
N GLN A 327 -7.76 -14.94 -0.20
CA GLN A 327 -8.73 -13.88 -0.44
C GLN A 327 -9.40 -14.11 -1.80
N GLU A 328 -10.72 -13.89 -1.86
CA GLU A 328 -11.52 -14.10 -3.08
C GLU A 328 -11.92 -12.75 -3.70
N PHE A 329 -11.97 -12.69 -5.02
CA PHE A 329 -12.40 -11.52 -5.77
C PHE A 329 -13.87 -11.15 -5.48
N SER A 330 -14.15 -9.84 -5.38
CA SER A 330 -15.50 -9.29 -5.22
C SER A 330 -15.85 -8.33 -6.36
N LEU A 331 -16.73 -8.76 -7.27
CA LEU A 331 -17.25 -7.93 -8.34
C LEU A 331 -18.07 -6.75 -7.79
N GLU A 332 -18.86 -6.97 -6.73
CA GLU A 332 -19.65 -5.92 -6.09
C GLU A 332 -18.77 -4.74 -5.65
N LYS A 333 -17.67 -5.04 -4.94
CA LYS A 333 -16.75 -4.00 -4.48
C LYS A 333 -16.00 -3.32 -5.63
N LEU A 334 -15.66 -4.07 -6.69
CA LEU A 334 -15.05 -3.50 -7.89
C LEU A 334 -15.97 -2.47 -8.54
N LEU A 335 -17.24 -2.81 -8.73
CA LEU A 335 -18.23 -1.90 -9.34
C LEU A 335 -18.58 -0.73 -8.41
N ALA A 336 -18.45 -0.89 -7.11
CA ALA A 336 -18.59 0.17 -6.11
C ALA A 336 -17.32 1.03 -5.95
N GLU A 337 -16.24 0.72 -6.67
CA GLU A 337 -14.93 1.41 -6.57
C GLU A 337 -14.37 1.44 -5.13
N ASN A 338 -14.69 0.42 -4.33
CA ASN A 338 -14.30 0.33 -2.92
C ASN A 338 -13.34 -0.84 -2.66
N PRO A 339 -12.03 -0.68 -2.98
CA PRO A 339 -11.04 -1.74 -2.77
C PRO A 339 -10.77 -1.98 -1.29
N GLU A 340 -10.56 -3.24 -0.93
CA GLU A 340 -10.05 -3.63 0.40
C GLU A 340 -8.55 -3.37 0.52
N HIS A 341 -7.79 -3.52 -0.58
CA HIS A 341 -6.36 -3.31 -0.60
C HIS A 341 -5.99 -2.31 -1.69
N VAL A 342 -5.08 -1.40 -1.35
CA VAL A 342 -4.37 -0.53 -2.29
C VAL A 342 -2.90 -0.72 -1.99
N MET A 343 -2.09 -0.99 -3.00
CA MET A 343 -0.71 -1.41 -2.74
C MET A 343 0.24 -0.99 -3.84
N PHE A 344 1.51 -0.86 -3.51
CA PHE A 344 2.58 -0.78 -4.49
C PHE A 344 3.11 -2.17 -4.82
N ASN A 345 3.41 -2.41 -6.09
CA ASN A 345 4.09 -3.58 -6.63
C ASN A 345 3.49 -4.94 -6.19
N GLY A 346 2.16 -5.02 -6.10
CA GLY A 346 1.43 -6.29 -6.05
C GLY A 346 1.27 -6.95 -4.67
N ALA A 347 1.90 -6.45 -3.62
CA ALA A 347 1.68 -6.92 -2.25
C ALA A 347 1.69 -5.77 -1.25
N MET A 348 0.96 -5.91 -0.13
CA MET A 348 0.80 -4.87 0.87
C MET A 348 2.10 -4.39 1.50
N ASP A 349 3.10 -5.25 1.57
CA ASP A 349 4.40 -4.98 2.18
C ASP A 349 5.56 -5.09 1.18
N ALA A 350 5.27 -5.07 -0.12
CA ALA A 350 6.27 -5.24 -1.17
C ALA A 350 7.43 -4.24 -1.04
N LEU A 351 7.13 -2.96 -0.82
CA LEU A 351 8.11 -1.88 -0.78
C LEU A 351 8.42 -1.37 0.64
N THR A 352 7.87 -2.03 1.67
CA THR A 352 8.17 -1.70 3.07
C THR A 352 8.97 -2.80 3.79
N LYS A 353 8.80 -4.08 3.39
CA LYS A 353 9.46 -5.23 4.03
C LYS A 353 10.21 -6.13 3.04
N VAL A 354 9.63 -6.38 1.84
CA VAL A 354 10.17 -7.39 0.91
C VAL A 354 11.35 -6.86 0.11
N TYR A 355 11.21 -5.69 -0.47
CA TYR A 355 12.24 -5.06 -1.31
C TYR A 355 12.67 -3.73 -0.71
N SER A 356 13.96 -3.61 -0.42
CA SER A 356 14.56 -2.35 0.00
C SER A 356 14.86 -1.46 -1.20
N MET A 357 14.45 -0.20 -1.13
CA MET A 357 14.92 0.86 -2.03
C MET A 357 15.95 1.68 -1.26
N GLU A 358 17.14 1.82 -1.82
CA GLU A 358 18.25 2.48 -1.16
C GLU A 358 18.91 3.52 -2.05
N SER A 359 19.32 4.62 -1.45
CA SER A 359 20.09 5.70 -2.05
C SER A 359 21.16 6.22 -1.08
N ASN A 360 22.03 7.08 -1.52
CA ASN A 360 22.98 7.78 -0.66
C ASN A 360 22.73 9.29 -0.76
N VAL A 361 23.11 10.02 0.29
CA VAL A 361 23.13 11.49 0.23
C VAL A 361 23.97 11.95 -0.97
N GLY A 362 23.37 12.77 -1.80
CA GLY A 362 23.95 13.28 -3.05
C GLY A 362 23.52 12.52 -4.32
N ASP A 363 22.95 11.31 -4.19
CA ASP A 363 22.44 10.56 -5.34
C ASP A 363 21.20 11.26 -5.94
N THR A 364 21.05 11.19 -7.25
CA THR A 364 19.82 11.55 -7.96
C THR A 364 18.97 10.28 -8.14
N VAL A 365 17.76 10.32 -7.65
CA VAL A 365 16.77 9.22 -7.74
C VAL A 365 15.75 9.53 -8.82
N ARG A 366 15.42 8.53 -9.63
CA ARG A 366 14.31 8.55 -10.59
C ARG A 366 13.32 7.47 -10.21
N ILE A 367 12.03 7.82 -10.12
CA ILE A 367 10.95 6.86 -9.93
C ILE A 367 10.04 6.88 -11.16
N PHE A 368 9.90 5.73 -11.79
CA PHE A 368 8.90 5.45 -12.80
C PHE A 368 7.62 5.04 -12.07
N MET A 369 6.67 5.97 -11.94
CA MET A 369 5.44 5.76 -11.18
C MET A 369 4.26 5.57 -12.13
N GLY A 370 3.55 4.45 -11.99
CA GLY A 370 2.33 4.15 -12.73
C GLY A 370 1.16 3.76 -11.84
N VAL A 371 -0.04 3.86 -12.37
CA VAL A 371 -1.26 3.36 -11.74
C VAL A 371 -1.91 2.34 -12.68
N GLY A 372 -1.87 1.06 -12.27
CA GLY A 372 -2.65 0.02 -12.93
C GLY A 372 -4.15 0.26 -12.75
N GLY A 373 -4.53 0.66 -11.58
CA GLY A 373 -5.91 0.96 -11.24
C GLY A 373 -6.69 -0.29 -10.81
N PRO A 374 -7.95 -0.45 -11.29
CA PRO A 374 -8.55 0.25 -12.44
C PRO A 374 -9.24 1.59 -12.13
N ASN A 375 -9.48 1.98 -10.88
CA ASN A 375 -10.42 3.06 -10.58
C ASN A 375 -9.80 4.28 -9.89
N LEU A 376 -8.82 4.09 -8.99
CA LEU A 376 -8.33 5.15 -8.11
C LEU A 376 -7.16 5.92 -8.72
N THR A 377 -7.27 7.25 -8.74
CA THR A 377 -6.14 8.15 -9.01
C THR A 377 -5.19 8.14 -7.82
N SER A 378 -3.89 8.09 -8.04
CA SER A 378 -2.84 8.28 -7.03
C SER A 378 -2.48 9.75 -6.88
N SER A 379 -2.39 10.23 -5.65
CA SER A 379 -1.71 11.49 -5.30
C SER A 379 -0.31 11.14 -4.79
N PHE A 380 0.60 10.82 -5.72
CA PHE A 380 1.92 10.30 -5.38
C PHE A 380 2.80 11.36 -4.72
N HIS A 381 3.34 11.01 -3.56
CA HIS A 381 4.21 11.85 -2.75
C HIS A 381 5.32 11.00 -2.10
N VAL A 382 6.48 11.62 -1.88
CA VAL A 382 7.55 11.07 -1.05
C VAL A 382 7.70 11.98 0.16
N ILE A 383 7.30 11.50 1.33
CA ILE A 383 7.32 12.29 2.56
C ILE A 383 8.76 12.65 2.92
N GLY A 384 9.01 13.93 3.07
CA GLY A 384 10.34 14.48 3.35
C GLY A 384 11.10 14.95 2.10
N GLU A 385 10.53 14.81 0.89
CA GLU A 385 11.14 15.24 -0.35
C GLU A 385 10.26 16.20 -1.17
N VAL A 386 10.92 17.00 -1.98
CA VAL A 386 10.33 17.82 -3.04
C VAL A 386 10.92 17.35 -4.37
N PHE A 387 10.08 17.02 -5.33
CA PHE A 387 10.54 16.57 -6.63
C PHE A 387 11.20 17.71 -7.42
N ASP A 388 12.49 17.58 -7.75
CA ASP A 388 13.21 18.53 -8.62
C ASP A 388 12.57 18.59 -10.01
N ARG A 389 12.08 17.43 -10.50
CA ARG A 389 11.39 17.33 -11.79
C ARG A 389 10.24 16.35 -11.73
N VAL A 390 9.12 16.75 -12.31
CA VAL A 390 7.97 15.90 -12.57
C VAL A 390 7.68 15.91 -14.06
N TYR A 391 7.80 14.78 -14.72
CA TYR A 391 7.39 14.57 -16.09
C TYR A 391 5.91 14.25 -16.10
N ASN A 392 5.10 15.31 -16.05
CA ASN A 392 3.65 15.21 -15.90
C ASN A 392 3.04 14.33 -16.99
N GLN A 393 2.16 13.39 -16.59
CA GLN A 393 1.58 12.37 -17.47
C GLN A 393 2.65 11.58 -18.25
N ALA A 394 3.85 11.47 -17.69
CA ALA A 394 5.00 10.79 -18.27
C ALA A 394 5.44 11.26 -19.68
N SER A 395 5.12 12.51 -20.04
CA SER A 395 5.56 13.11 -21.28
C SER A 395 7.06 13.40 -21.24
N LEU A 396 7.83 12.77 -22.12
CA LEU A 396 9.27 12.98 -22.24
C LEU A 396 9.64 14.04 -23.30
N THR A 397 8.65 14.63 -23.96
CA THR A 397 8.82 15.73 -24.93
C THR A 397 8.41 17.09 -24.38
N SER A 398 7.64 17.11 -23.33
CA SER A 398 7.25 18.33 -22.61
C SER A 398 8.34 18.72 -21.60
N LYS A 399 8.44 20.03 -21.31
CA LYS A 399 9.28 20.48 -20.20
C LYS A 399 8.73 19.96 -18.88
N PRO A 400 9.53 19.32 -18.01
CA PRO A 400 9.07 18.88 -16.70
C PRO A 400 8.70 20.07 -15.81
N LEU A 401 7.76 19.84 -14.89
CA LEU A 401 7.49 20.74 -13.78
C LEU A 401 8.66 20.64 -12.79
N THR A 402 8.93 21.73 -12.06
CA THR A 402 9.99 21.77 -11.04
C THR A 402 9.42 22.13 -9.67
N ASP A 403 10.10 21.70 -8.62
CA ASP A 403 9.77 22.03 -7.22
C ASP A 403 8.35 21.62 -6.82
N VAL A 404 7.98 20.37 -7.15
CA VAL A 404 6.64 19.82 -6.96
C VAL A 404 6.62 18.86 -5.77
N GLN A 405 5.68 19.05 -4.86
CA GLN A 405 5.55 18.21 -3.67
C GLN A 405 4.79 16.90 -3.94
N THR A 406 3.74 16.94 -4.74
CA THR A 406 2.80 15.84 -4.99
C THR A 406 2.32 15.89 -6.43
N THR A 407 2.22 14.72 -7.08
CA THR A 407 1.75 14.65 -8.47
C THR A 407 0.61 13.66 -8.63
N LEU A 408 -0.35 13.98 -9.53
CA LEU A 408 -1.50 13.13 -9.80
C LEU A 408 -1.16 12.12 -10.91
N VAL A 409 -1.51 10.85 -10.65
CA VAL A 409 -1.38 9.78 -11.64
C VAL A 409 -2.74 9.08 -11.76
N PRO A 410 -3.46 9.28 -12.88
CA PRO A 410 -4.77 8.64 -13.07
C PRO A 410 -4.66 7.15 -13.32
N PRO A 411 -5.76 6.38 -13.17
CA PRO A 411 -5.80 4.97 -13.59
C PRO A 411 -5.39 4.82 -15.05
N GLY A 412 -4.55 3.84 -15.34
CA GLY A 412 -3.99 3.63 -16.68
C GLY A 412 -2.98 4.69 -17.11
N GLY A 413 -2.57 5.57 -16.21
CA GLY A 413 -1.59 6.62 -16.44
C GLY A 413 -0.26 6.39 -15.72
N ALA A 414 0.70 7.26 -16.04
CA ALA A 414 2.03 7.24 -15.44
C ALA A 414 2.59 8.65 -15.25
N THR A 415 3.62 8.75 -14.44
CA THR A 415 4.50 9.92 -14.28
C THR A 415 5.94 9.44 -14.07
N MET A 416 6.89 10.31 -14.28
CA MET A 416 8.28 10.09 -13.88
C MET A 416 8.69 11.26 -12.99
N VAL A 417 9.25 10.96 -11.83
CA VAL A 417 9.77 11.99 -10.93
C VAL A 417 11.26 11.82 -10.73
N GLU A 418 11.98 12.93 -10.57
CA GLU A 418 13.40 12.96 -10.23
C GLU A 418 13.61 13.91 -9.06
N PHE A 419 14.46 13.51 -8.12
CA PHE A 419 14.88 14.33 -6.99
C PHE A 419 16.25 13.90 -6.51
N LYS A 420 16.95 14.83 -5.87
CA LYS A 420 18.25 14.57 -5.26
C LYS A 420 18.05 14.31 -3.77
N THR A 421 18.63 13.24 -3.27
CA THR A 421 18.56 12.90 -1.85
C THR A 421 19.63 13.66 -1.08
N ASP A 422 19.23 14.74 -0.41
CA ASP A 422 20.19 15.67 0.25
C ASP A 422 20.36 15.42 1.75
N TYR A 423 19.52 14.60 2.38
CA TYR A 423 19.59 14.29 3.81
C TYR A 423 19.39 12.79 4.07
N PRO A 424 20.10 12.15 5.04
CA PRO A 424 19.92 10.74 5.35
C PRO A 424 18.62 10.50 6.13
N GLY A 425 17.96 9.36 5.91
CA GLY A 425 16.74 8.99 6.63
C GLY A 425 15.91 7.97 5.89
N HIS A 426 14.68 7.74 6.41
CA HIS A 426 13.67 6.91 5.79
C HIS A 426 12.59 7.80 5.20
N TYR A 427 12.43 7.75 3.89
CA TYR A 427 11.47 8.54 3.14
C TYR A 427 10.31 7.65 2.73
N ILE A 428 9.09 7.99 3.14
CA ILE A 428 7.92 7.15 2.90
C ILE A 428 7.23 7.60 1.62
N MET A 429 7.12 6.71 0.65
CA MET A 429 6.32 6.91 -0.54
C MET A 429 4.87 6.53 -0.25
N VAL A 430 3.95 7.39 -0.61
CA VAL A 430 2.52 7.21 -0.36
C VAL A 430 1.65 7.66 -1.54
N ASP A 431 0.43 7.15 -1.60
CA ASP A 431 -0.70 7.89 -2.15
C ASP A 431 -1.22 8.81 -1.03
N HIS A 432 -1.18 10.13 -1.24
CA HIS A 432 -1.53 11.12 -0.22
C HIS A 432 -3.04 11.18 0.09
N ALA A 433 -3.85 10.34 -0.50
CA ALA A 433 -5.14 9.94 0.04
C ALA A 433 -4.87 8.96 1.21
N LEU A 434 -4.39 9.48 2.34
CA LEU A 434 -3.66 8.76 3.39
C LEU A 434 -4.42 7.58 4.01
N SER A 435 -5.76 7.59 4.00
CA SER A 435 -6.53 6.40 4.42
C SER A 435 -6.21 5.14 3.60
N ARG A 436 -5.59 5.28 2.43
CA ARG A 436 -5.16 4.15 1.60
C ARG A 436 -3.85 3.54 2.08
N VAL A 437 -3.07 4.26 2.87
CA VAL A 437 -1.89 3.71 3.56
C VAL A 437 -2.31 2.57 4.48
N GLU A 438 -3.43 2.74 5.18
CA GLU A 438 -4.04 1.70 6.00
C GLU A 438 -4.52 0.48 5.18
N LYS A 439 -4.65 0.62 3.87
CA LYS A 439 -4.96 -0.46 2.93
C LYS A 439 -3.72 -1.08 2.28
N GLY A 440 -2.51 -0.59 2.61
CA GLY A 440 -1.22 -1.15 2.24
C GLY A 440 -0.38 -0.36 1.23
N VAL A 441 -0.80 0.86 0.80
CA VAL A 441 -0.07 1.65 -0.20
C VAL A 441 1.04 2.49 0.42
N ALA A 442 2.13 1.84 0.78
CA ALA A 442 3.34 2.48 1.28
C ALA A 442 4.62 1.85 0.69
N GLY A 443 5.67 2.64 0.60
CA GLY A 443 7.02 2.19 0.25
C GLY A 443 8.05 2.99 1.02
N ILE A 444 9.24 2.43 1.25
CA ILE A 444 10.32 3.09 2.00
C ILE A 444 11.55 3.20 1.11
N LEU A 445 12.03 4.44 0.93
CA LEU A 445 13.36 4.75 0.39
C LEU A 445 14.28 5.08 1.56
N THR A 446 15.32 4.28 1.75
CA THR A 446 16.35 4.52 2.77
C THR A 446 17.52 5.28 2.15
N VAL A 447 17.79 6.48 2.65
CA VAL A 447 18.93 7.31 2.23
C VAL A 447 20.03 7.21 3.28
N LYS A 448 21.20 6.73 2.87
CA LYS A 448 22.37 6.56 3.74
C LYS A 448 23.36 7.71 3.53
N GLY A 449 24.02 8.16 4.59
CA GLY A 449 25.02 9.19 4.48
C GLY A 449 25.18 10.03 5.74
N LYS A 450 25.88 11.14 5.60
CA LYS A 450 26.08 12.10 6.68
C LYS A 450 25.00 13.18 6.61
N ALA A 451 24.40 13.49 7.76
CA ALA A 451 23.47 14.61 7.91
C ALA A 451 24.20 15.96 7.71
N ASP A 452 23.49 16.91 7.13
CA ASP A 452 23.91 18.32 6.99
C ASP A 452 22.92 19.20 7.76
N ASP A 453 23.36 19.71 8.90
CA ASP A 453 22.57 20.55 9.79
C ASP A 453 22.09 21.86 9.15
N THR A 454 22.65 22.26 8.00
CA THR A 454 22.15 23.41 7.25
C THR A 454 20.88 23.12 6.45
N ILE A 455 20.61 21.84 6.17
CA ILE A 455 19.42 21.37 5.46
C ILE A 455 18.28 21.08 6.46
N PHE A 456 18.60 20.32 7.50
CA PHE A 456 17.66 20.00 8.56
C PHE A 456 18.40 19.87 9.89
N HIS A 457 17.91 20.58 10.91
CA HIS A 457 18.45 20.54 12.26
C HIS A 457 17.32 20.54 13.28
N SER A 458 17.44 19.67 14.28
CA SER A 458 16.55 19.65 15.45
C SER A 458 17.36 19.32 16.69
N ALA A 459 17.03 19.96 17.82
CA ALA A 459 17.52 19.58 19.14
C ALA A 459 16.82 18.30 19.65
N GLU A 460 15.69 17.95 19.07
CA GLU A 460 14.92 16.77 19.41
C GLU A 460 15.48 15.54 18.71
N THR A 461 15.45 14.41 19.39
CA THR A 461 15.74 13.12 18.75
C THR A 461 14.59 12.78 17.79
N PRO A 462 14.87 12.48 16.51
CA PRO A 462 13.79 12.07 15.61
C PRO A 462 13.07 10.84 16.16
N HIS A 463 11.79 10.98 16.44
CA HIS A 463 10.92 9.84 16.71
C HIS A 463 10.41 9.33 15.36
N SER A 464 10.43 8.01 15.15
CA SER A 464 9.76 7.40 14.02
C SER A 464 8.25 7.49 14.25
N VAL A 465 7.66 8.63 13.93
CA VAL A 465 6.20 8.72 13.82
C VAL A 465 5.82 8.12 12.47
N GLY A 466 5.12 6.98 12.51
CA GLY A 466 4.44 6.50 11.34
C GLY A 466 3.37 7.52 10.93
N HIS A 467 3.34 7.84 9.67
CA HIS A 467 2.21 8.51 9.03
C HIS A 467 1.22 7.48 8.54
#